data_03b9ec54d5ea7819f9a5ec8926c66ac2
#
_entry.id   03b9ec54d5ea7819f9a5ec8926c66ac2
#
_cell.length_a   1.000
_cell.length_b   1.000
_cell.length_c   1.000
_cell.angle_alpha   90.00
_cell.angle_beta   90.00
_cell.angle_gamma   90.00
#
_symmetry.space_group_name_H-M   'P 1'
#
loop_
_entity.id
_entity.type
_entity.pdbx_description
1 polymer ?
#
loop_
_entity_poly.entity_id
_entity_poly.type
_entity_poly.pdbx_seq_one_letter_code
_entity_poly.pdbx_strand_id
1 'polypeptide(L)'
;MSDWQLYIIENKGCTYVGVSPDPVRRLRQHNGEIKGGAKYTTSKGPGWEHICLISGFQDKIQAMQCEWAVKHVQPRNAGGIINRLKKLCTVLNKNKWTSKAPYACGIPLIVKWKKKYD
;
A
#
# COMPACT_ATOMS: atom_id res chain seq x y z
N MET A 1 -12.71 -2.79 14.25
CA MET A 1 -11.84 -2.54 13.08
C MET A 1 -11.51 -1.06 12.97
N SER A 2 -10.36 -0.74 12.44
CA SER A 2 -9.96 0.66 12.24
C SER A 2 -10.24 1.10 10.81
N ASP A 3 -10.16 2.41 10.58
CA ASP A 3 -10.29 2.99 9.23
C ASP A 3 -8.96 2.95 8.46
N TRP A 4 -7.90 2.45 9.08
CA TRP A 4 -6.59 2.40 8.43
C TRP A 4 -6.58 1.41 7.30
N GLN A 5 -6.13 1.87 6.13
CA GLN A 5 -6.04 1.08 4.92
C GLN A 5 -4.65 1.18 4.34
N LEU A 6 -4.21 0.08 3.71
CA LEU A 6 -3.02 0.10 2.87
C LEU A 6 -3.46 0.43 1.46
N TYR A 7 -2.70 1.29 0.78
CA TYR A 7 -2.99 1.66 -0.61
C TYR A 7 -1.74 1.51 -1.45
N ILE A 8 -1.96 1.19 -2.72
CA ILE A 8 -0.91 1.18 -3.74
C ILE A 8 -1.34 2.15 -4.83
N ILE A 9 -0.45 3.07 -5.17
CA ILE A 9 -0.68 4.07 -6.21
C ILE A 9 0.42 3.99 -7.25
N GLU A 10 0.10 4.45 -8.47
CA GLU A 10 1.02 4.42 -9.59
C GLU A 10 0.99 5.75 -10.33
N ASN A 11 2.14 6.18 -10.85
CA ASN A 11 2.28 7.34 -11.71
C ASN A 11 3.42 7.10 -12.69
N LYS A 12 3.09 6.94 -13.98
CA LYS A 12 4.07 6.81 -15.08
C LYS A 12 5.13 5.75 -14.79
N GLY A 13 4.70 4.58 -14.36
CA GLY A 13 5.60 3.46 -14.07
C GLY A 13 6.20 3.46 -12.68
N CYS A 14 6.07 4.55 -11.93
CA CYS A 14 6.50 4.60 -10.53
C CYS A 14 5.37 4.15 -9.62
N THR A 15 5.72 3.44 -8.55
CA THR A 15 4.74 2.95 -7.58
C THR A 15 5.06 3.44 -6.18
N TYR A 16 4.02 3.55 -5.35
CA TYR A 16 4.17 3.90 -3.95
C TYR A 16 3.15 3.11 -3.14
N VAL A 17 3.57 2.60 -2.00
CA VAL A 17 2.69 1.93 -1.05
C VAL A 17 2.72 2.70 0.26
N GLY A 18 1.54 2.89 0.85
CA GLY A 18 1.41 3.61 2.10
C GLY A 18 0.18 3.17 2.87
N VAL A 19 0.00 3.74 4.05
CA VAL A 19 -1.18 3.50 4.88
C VAL A 19 -1.80 4.84 5.26
N SER A 20 -3.13 4.86 5.37
CA SER A 20 -3.86 6.07 5.75
C SER A 20 -5.26 5.70 6.23
N PRO A 21 -5.83 6.47 7.18
CA PRO A 21 -7.25 6.32 7.51
C PRO A 21 -8.15 6.99 6.49
N ASP A 22 -7.59 7.80 5.59
CA ASP A 22 -8.32 8.49 4.53
C ASP A 22 -7.50 8.45 3.24
N PRO A 23 -7.52 7.33 2.50
CA PRO A 23 -6.70 7.19 1.29
C PRO A 23 -7.07 8.17 0.17
N VAL A 24 -8.32 8.61 0.09
CA VAL A 24 -8.75 9.57 -0.92
C VAL A 24 -8.07 10.91 -0.69
N ARG A 25 -8.09 11.41 0.55
CA ARG A 25 -7.40 12.65 0.90
C ARG A 25 -5.89 12.50 0.73
N ARG A 26 -5.32 11.36 1.13
CA ARG A 26 -3.89 11.10 1.00
C ARG A 26 -3.43 11.13 -0.45
N LEU A 27 -4.25 10.62 -1.35
CA LEU A 27 -3.97 10.68 -2.79
C LEU A 27 -3.86 12.13 -3.26
N ARG A 28 -4.75 13.00 -2.80
CA ARG A 28 -4.70 14.42 -3.13
C ARG A 28 -3.41 15.07 -2.63
N GLN A 29 -2.93 14.66 -1.46
CA GLN A 29 -1.64 15.12 -0.94
C GLN A 29 -0.49 14.65 -1.84
N HIS A 30 -0.50 13.39 -2.26
CA HIS A 30 0.53 12.85 -3.16
C HIS A 30 0.54 13.57 -4.51
N ASN A 31 -0.61 13.97 -5.01
CA ASN A 31 -0.74 14.68 -6.28
C ASN A 31 -0.46 16.18 -6.15
N GLY A 32 -0.18 16.67 -4.95
CA GLY A 32 0.12 18.08 -4.73
C GLY A 32 -1.10 18.99 -4.74
N GLU A 33 -2.31 18.44 -4.73
CA GLU A 33 -3.53 19.25 -4.66
C GLU A 33 -3.71 19.92 -3.30
N ILE A 34 -3.22 19.26 -2.26
CA ILE A 34 -3.17 19.80 -0.89
C ILE A 34 -1.81 19.48 -0.29
N LYS A 35 -1.40 20.23 0.73
CA LYS A 35 -0.09 20.05 1.37
C LYS A 35 -0.02 18.73 2.13
N GLY A 36 1.18 18.18 2.28
CA GLY A 36 1.47 17.05 3.15
C GLY A 36 1.82 15.76 2.43
N GLY A 37 2.05 15.79 1.13
CA GLY A 37 2.48 14.60 0.39
C GLY A 37 3.91 14.18 0.74
N ALA A 38 4.23 12.91 0.51
CA ALA A 38 5.58 12.40 0.69
C ALA A 38 6.53 13.03 -0.33
N LYS A 39 7.80 13.20 0.04
CA LYS A 39 8.81 13.78 -0.86
C LYS A 39 8.90 13.01 -2.17
N TYR A 40 8.91 11.68 -2.09
CA TYR A 40 9.00 10.83 -3.26
C TYR A 40 7.85 11.09 -4.24
N THR A 41 6.61 11.07 -3.75
CA THR A 41 5.43 11.21 -4.61
C THR A 41 5.30 12.61 -5.19
N THR A 42 5.59 13.64 -4.39
CA THR A 42 5.53 15.02 -4.88
C THR A 42 6.63 15.31 -5.89
N SER A 43 7.80 14.68 -5.77
CA SER A 43 8.90 14.84 -6.72
C SER A 43 8.57 14.28 -8.11
N LYS A 44 7.63 13.33 -8.20
CA LYS A 44 7.21 12.72 -9.47
C LYS A 44 6.11 13.52 -10.17
N GLY A 45 5.60 14.56 -9.51
CA GLY A 45 4.53 15.40 -10.06
C GLY A 45 3.14 14.76 -9.91
N PRO A 46 2.09 15.45 -10.38
CA PRO A 46 0.72 14.92 -10.32
C PRO A 46 0.52 13.76 -11.30
N GLY A 47 -0.57 13.03 -11.12
CA GLY A 47 -0.89 11.89 -11.96
C GLY A 47 -0.94 10.57 -11.22
N TRP A 48 -0.81 10.59 -9.89
CA TRP A 48 -0.97 9.39 -9.09
C TRP A 48 -2.41 8.93 -9.10
N GLU A 49 -2.60 7.62 -9.23
CA GLU A 49 -3.92 7.00 -9.15
C GLU A 49 -3.87 5.75 -8.29
N HIS A 50 -5.00 5.46 -7.62
CA HIS A 50 -5.12 4.23 -6.83
C HIS A 50 -5.13 3.01 -7.73
N ILE A 51 -4.33 2.00 -7.37
CA ILE A 51 -4.38 0.69 -8.02
C ILE A 51 -5.22 -0.25 -7.17
N CYS A 52 -4.96 -0.28 -5.86
CA CYS A 52 -5.77 -1.08 -4.94
C CYS A 52 -5.76 -0.48 -3.54
N LEU A 53 -6.79 -0.85 -2.78
CA LEU A 53 -6.95 -0.49 -1.38
C LEU A 53 -7.19 -1.77 -0.58
N ILE A 54 -6.54 -1.89 0.57
CA ILE A 54 -6.71 -3.04 1.46
C ILE A 54 -7.18 -2.55 2.81
N SER A 55 -8.33 -3.06 3.25
CA SER A 55 -8.94 -2.72 4.53
C SER A 55 -9.11 -3.97 5.39
N GLY A 56 -9.55 -3.80 6.61
CA GLY A 56 -9.78 -4.91 7.54
C GLY A 56 -8.71 -5.02 8.61
N PHE A 57 -7.73 -4.10 8.65
CA PHE A 57 -6.75 -4.05 9.73
C PHE A 57 -7.44 -3.63 11.02
N GLN A 58 -7.02 -4.22 12.14
CA GLN A 58 -7.60 -3.90 13.44
C GLN A 58 -7.15 -2.53 13.95
N ASP A 59 -5.93 -2.11 13.58
CA ASP A 59 -5.38 -0.84 14.01
C ASP A 59 -4.30 -0.36 13.02
N LYS A 60 -3.76 0.83 13.30
CA LYS A 60 -2.70 1.44 12.51
C LYS A 60 -1.44 0.56 12.50
N ILE A 61 -1.12 -0.08 13.62
CA ILE A 61 0.10 -0.87 13.75
C ILE A 61 0.06 -2.07 12.79
N GLN A 62 -1.07 -2.77 12.70
CA GLN A 62 -1.22 -3.86 11.74
C GLN A 62 -1.05 -3.39 10.30
N ALA A 63 -1.66 -2.25 9.95
CA ALA A 63 -1.53 -1.68 8.61
C ALA A 63 -0.07 -1.36 8.30
N MET A 64 0.65 -0.77 9.26
CA MET A 64 2.06 -0.43 9.08
C MET A 64 2.94 -1.67 8.97
N GLN A 65 2.64 -2.73 9.70
CA GLN A 65 3.38 -3.99 9.60
C GLN A 65 3.22 -4.61 8.20
N CYS A 66 2.01 -4.56 7.66
CA CYS A 66 1.75 -5.04 6.31
C CYS A 66 2.49 -4.18 5.27
N GLU A 67 2.45 -2.86 5.42
CA GLU A 67 3.20 -1.93 4.56
C GLU A 67 4.69 -2.25 4.57
N TRP A 68 5.26 -2.41 5.75
CA TRP A 68 6.68 -2.74 5.90
C TRP A 68 7.01 -4.03 5.15
N ALA A 69 6.19 -5.05 5.33
CA ALA A 69 6.41 -6.34 4.68
C ALA A 69 6.39 -6.23 3.15
N VAL A 70 5.42 -5.47 2.60
CA VAL A 70 5.33 -5.27 1.14
C VAL A 70 6.59 -4.56 0.61
N LYS A 71 7.09 -3.57 1.34
CA LYS A 71 8.29 -2.83 0.94
C LYS A 71 9.57 -3.66 1.01
N HIS A 72 9.60 -4.70 1.84
CA HIS A 72 10.81 -5.47 2.12
C HIS A 72 10.86 -6.86 1.46
N VAL A 73 9.89 -7.18 0.60
CA VAL A 73 9.94 -8.44 -0.15
C VAL A 73 11.10 -8.41 -1.15
N GLN A 74 11.89 -9.47 -1.19
CA GLN A 74 13.00 -9.58 -2.12
C GLN A 74 12.53 -9.97 -3.53
N PRO A 75 13.18 -9.47 -4.58
CA PRO A 75 14.26 -8.47 -4.56
C PRO A 75 13.71 -7.05 -4.34
N ARG A 76 14.31 -6.31 -3.41
CA ARG A 76 13.81 -4.98 -3.03
C ARG A 76 13.87 -3.96 -4.16
N ASN A 77 14.83 -4.11 -5.06
CA ASN A 77 15.04 -3.18 -6.17
C ASN A 77 14.19 -3.49 -7.41
N ALA A 78 13.39 -4.56 -7.38
CA ALA A 78 12.48 -4.84 -8.49
C ALA A 78 11.33 -3.83 -8.46
N GLY A 79 11.25 -2.97 -9.47
CA GLY A 79 10.28 -1.89 -9.55
C GLY A 79 9.13 -2.17 -10.49
N GLY A 80 8.25 -1.18 -10.65
CA GLY A 80 7.08 -1.24 -11.50
C GLY A 80 5.87 -1.87 -10.81
N ILE A 81 4.68 -1.63 -11.40
CA ILE A 81 3.42 -2.06 -10.77
C ILE A 81 3.29 -3.57 -10.71
N ILE A 82 3.71 -4.30 -11.73
CA ILE A 82 3.59 -5.75 -11.74
C ILE A 82 4.41 -6.37 -10.60
N ASN A 83 5.66 -5.92 -10.43
CA ASN A 83 6.50 -6.40 -9.34
C ASN A 83 5.93 -6.01 -7.98
N ARG A 84 5.37 -4.80 -7.87
CA ARG A 84 4.73 -4.35 -6.63
C ARG A 84 3.54 -5.25 -6.28
N LEU A 85 2.72 -5.61 -7.25
CA LEU A 85 1.58 -6.49 -7.02
C LEU A 85 2.01 -7.92 -6.68
N LYS A 86 3.08 -8.41 -7.30
CA LYS A 86 3.67 -9.71 -6.93
C LYS A 86 4.13 -9.71 -5.47
N LYS A 87 4.77 -8.63 -5.03
CA LYS A 87 5.21 -8.48 -3.64
C LYS A 87 4.01 -8.45 -2.68
N LEU A 88 2.95 -7.74 -3.06
CA LEU A 88 1.72 -7.73 -2.27
C LEU A 88 1.14 -9.14 -2.11
N CYS A 89 1.04 -9.88 -3.20
CA CYS A 89 0.53 -11.26 -3.15
C CYS A 89 1.40 -12.13 -2.24
N THR A 90 2.71 -11.98 -2.31
CA THR A 90 3.63 -12.70 -1.43
C THR A 90 3.33 -12.42 0.04
N VAL A 91 3.15 -11.14 0.38
CA VAL A 91 2.86 -10.73 1.76
C VAL A 91 1.50 -11.27 2.23
N LEU A 92 0.48 -11.18 1.38
CA LEU A 92 -0.86 -11.64 1.74
C LEU A 92 -0.92 -13.15 2.00
N ASN A 93 0.05 -13.88 1.46
CA ASN A 93 0.15 -15.34 1.66
C ASN A 93 1.07 -15.72 2.82
N LYS A 94 1.69 -14.75 3.51
CA LYS A 94 2.55 -15.03 4.67
C LYS A 94 1.71 -15.25 5.92
N ASN A 95 2.18 -16.15 6.79
CA ASN A 95 1.56 -16.35 8.09
C ASN A 95 1.70 -15.16 9.01
N LYS A 96 2.84 -14.48 8.91
CA LYS A 96 3.13 -13.27 9.68
C LYS A 96 3.83 -12.26 8.79
N TRP A 97 3.50 -10.97 8.94
CA TRP A 97 4.14 -9.91 8.15
C TRP A 97 5.48 -9.48 8.73
N THR A 98 5.58 -9.50 10.06
CA THR A 98 6.82 -9.25 10.78
C THR A 98 6.91 -10.21 11.96
N SER A 99 8.09 -10.31 12.59
CA SER A 99 8.26 -11.19 13.75
C SER A 99 7.36 -10.82 14.94
N LYS A 100 6.94 -9.56 15.01
CA LYS A 100 6.07 -9.05 16.09
C LYS A 100 4.60 -8.99 15.72
N ALA A 101 4.25 -9.30 14.46
CA ALA A 101 2.87 -9.24 14.01
C ALA A 101 2.09 -10.47 14.47
N PRO A 102 0.74 -10.35 14.60
CA PRO A 102 -0.09 -11.54 14.81
C PRO A 102 -0.13 -12.40 13.54
N TYR A 103 -0.67 -13.61 13.66
CA TYR A 103 -0.88 -14.45 12.49
C TYR A 103 -1.93 -13.81 11.58
N ALA A 104 -1.56 -13.66 10.30
CA ALA A 104 -2.40 -12.94 9.32
C ALA A 104 -3.69 -13.69 8.98
N CYS A 105 -3.74 -15.00 9.15
CA CYS A 105 -4.92 -15.80 8.83
C CYS A 105 -6.16 -15.44 9.66
N GLY A 106 -5.97 -14.79 10.82
CA GLY A 106 -7.08 -14.31 11.66
C GLY A 106 -7.53 -12.90 11.35
N ILE A 107 -6.98 -12.24 10.33
CA ILE A 107 -7.28 -10.86 10.00
C ILE A 107 -8.18 -10.82 8.75
N PRO A 108 -9.40 -10.26 8.84
CA PRO A 108 -10.35 -10.29 7.70
C PRO A 108 -10.05 -9.19 6.69
N LEU A 109 -8.94 -9.32 5.94
CA LEU A 109 -8.54 -8.33 4.95
C LEU A 109 -9.45 -8.36 3.73
N ILE A 110 -9.78 -7.17 3.23
CA ILE A 110 -10.57 -6.98 2.01
C ILE A 110 -9.73 -6.18 1.03
N VAL A 111 -9.52 -6.75 -0.17
CA VAL A 111 -8.77 -6.08 -1.23
C VAL A 111 -9.76 -5.50 -2.23
N LYS A 112 -9.69 -4.18 -2.44
CA LYS A 112 -10.54 -3.48 -3.40
C LYS A 112 -9.67 -2.98 -4.55
N TRP A 113 -9.88 -3.54 -5.73
CA TRP A 113 -9.15 -3.14 -6.92
C TRP A 113 -9.79 -1.92 -7.55
N LYS A 114 -8.97 -0.92 -7.86
CA LYS A 114 -9.40 0.30 -8.57
C LYS A 114 -9.00 0.25 -10.05
N LYS A 115 -8.00 -0.58 -10.37
CA LYS A 115 -7.53 -0.80 -11.73
C LYS A 115 -7.15 -2.27 -11.86
N LYS A 116 -7.51 -2.90 -12.98
CA LYS A 116 -7.20 -4.31 -13.23
C LYS A 116 -6.01 -4.45 -14.15
N TYR A 117 -5.15 -5.40 -13.84
CA TYR A 117 -4.02 -5.79 -14.68
C TYR A 117 -4.14 -7.28 -14.99
N ASP A 118 -3.97 -7.62 -16.26
CA ASP A 118 -3.98 -9.00 -16.71
C ASP A 118 -2.60 -9.63 -16.57
#